data_bed3e26c6a918bf5de37b21be696865d
#
_entry.id   bed3e26c6a918bf5de37b21be696865d
#
_cell.length_a   1.000
_cell.length_b   1.000
_cell.length_c   1.000
_cell.angle_alpha   90.00
_cell.angle_beta   90.00
_cell.angle_gamma   90.00
#
_symmetry.space_group_name_H-M   'P 1'
#
loop_
_entity.id
_entity.type
_entity.pdbx_description
1 polymer ?
#
loop_
_entity_poly.entity_id
_entity_poly.type
_entity_poly.pdbx_seq_one_letter_code
_entity_poly.pdbx_strand_id
1 'polypeptide(L)'
;MRYGIIGAMPVEIEKIKQNMTIEKETVLHEIHFYEGSYEGRQIVLVTCGVGKVNAGHTAQLLIDKFAVDKVINVGVAGGIQPDVHVGDVVIGVSSTTYDVGPSIMGRYFPFVSNYEYDPEVIEAAKAACESITDRSWKYVVRPTITGDMFITDSMLKEKLLSPFPDAACIDMEAQAMTL
;
A
#
# COMPACT_ATOMS: atom_id res chain seq x y z
N MET A 1 18.75 -7.73 -3.39
CA MET A 1 17.58 -6.85 -3.21
C MET A 1 16.70 -7.46 -2.13
N ARG A 2 16.34 -6.69 -1.14
CA ARG A 2 15.53 -7.07 0.01
C ARG A 2 14.23 -6.25 0.01
N TYR A 3 13.09 -6.89 0.14
CA TYR A 3 11.78 -6.24 0.08
C TYR A 3 11.18 -6.11 1.48
N GLY A 4 10.65 -4.94 1.82
CA GLY A 4 9.76 -4.75 2.94
C GLY A 4 8.31 -4.92 2.48
N ILE A 5 7.56 -5.80 3.10
CA ILE A 5 6.13 -6.00 2.79
C ILE A 5 5.33 -5.57 4.01
N ILE A 6 4.46 -4.58 3.83
CA ILE A 6 3.64 -3.99 4.89
C ILE A 6 2.16 -4.26 4.60
N GLY A 7 1.44 -4.78 5.60
CA GLY A 7 0.00 -4.71 5.66
C GLY A 7 -0.44 -3.92 6.90
N ALA A 8 -1.60 -3.31 6.87
CA ALA A 8 -2.15 -2.61 8.04
C ALA A 8 -2.67 -3.58 9.10
N MET A 9 -3.20 -4.71 8.68
CA MET A 9 -3.84 -5.71 9.54
C MET A 9 -3.19 -7.09 9.39
N PRO A 10 -3.18 -7.92 10.45
CA PRO A 10 -2.61 -9.28 10.39
C PRO A 10 -3.18 -10.14 9.26
N VAL A 11 -4.49 -10.03 8.99
CA VAL A 11 -5.16 -10.80 7.94
C VAL A 11 -4.64 -10.50 6.54
N GLU A 12 -4.13 -9.30 6.31
CA GLU A 12 -3.61 -8.87 4.98
C GLU A 12 -2.28 -9.53 4.63
N ILE A 13 -1.48 -9.85 5.64
CA ILE A 13 -0.16 -10.47 5.46
C ILE A 13 -0.13 -11.96 5.81
N GLU A 14 -1.21 -12.51 6.34
CA GLU A 14 -1.26 -13.87 6.87
C GLU A 14 -0.83 -14.94 5.87
N LYS A 15 -1.33 -14.86 4.63
CA LYS A 15 -0.97 -15.82 3.57
C LYS A 15 0.50 -15.75 3.20
N ILE A 16 1.09 -14.56 3.19
CA ILE A 16 2.52 -14.38 2.93
C ILE A 16 3.30 -15.00 4.08
N LYS A 17 2.92 -14.69 5.32
CA LYS A 17 3.56 -15.23 6.52
C LYS A 17 3.54 -16.76 6.58
N GLN A 18 2.42 -17.37 6.20
CA GLN A 18 2.26 -18.84 6.19
C GLN A 18 3.13 -19.54 5.13
N ASN A 19 3.49 -18.85 4.06
CA ASN A 19 4.23 -19.40 2.93
C ASN A 19 5.70 -18.96 2.86
N MET A 20 6.14 -18.04 3.71
CA MET A 20 7.54 -17.64 3.81
C MET A 20 8.32 -18.54 4.76
N THR A 21 9.61 -18.66 4.52
CA THR A 21 10.55 -19.22 5.51
C THR A 21 10.99 -18.10 6.43
N ILE A 22 10.52 -18.14 7.68
CA ILE A 22 10.92 -17.15 8.71
C ILE A 22 12.25 -17.59 9.30
N GLU A 23 13.27 -16.76 9.17
CA GLU A 23 14.63 -16.98 9.71
C GLU A 23 14.80 -16.28 11.07
N LYS A 24 14.16 -15.13 11.24
CA LYS A 24 14.25 -14.33 12.46
C LYS A 24 12.98 -13.49 12.67
N GLU A 25 12.60 -13.33 13.93
CA GLU A 25 11.61 -12.37 14.37
C GLU A 25 12.30 -11.30 15.21
N THR A 26 12.06 -10.03 14.87
CA THR A 26 12.57 -8.87 15.61
C THR A 26 11.37 -8.03 16.07
N VAL A 27 11.33 -7.67 17.35
CA VAL A 27 10.27 -6.81 17.90
C VAL A 27 10.85 -5.44 18.20
N LEU A 28 10.28 -4.40 17.60
CA LEU A 28 10.62 -3.00 17.85
C LEU A 28 9.32 -2.22 18.14
N HIS A 29 9.26 -1.52 19.26
CA HIS A 29 8.07 -0.74 19.65
C HIS A 29 6.76 -1.53 19.56
N GLU A 30 6.79 -2.80 20.04
CA GLU A 30 5.66 -3.75 19.96
C GLU A 30 5.27 -4.19 18.53
N ILE A 31 5.98 -3.74 17.51
CA ILE A 31 5.80 -4.14 16.11
C ILE A 31 6.68 -5.36 15.82
N HIS A 32 6.07 -6.42 15.29
CA HIS A 32 6.75 -7.67 14.95
C HIS A 32 7.19 -7.68 13.48
N PHE A 33 8.49 -7.75 13.25
CA PHE A 33 9.11 -7.86 11.93
C PHE A 33 9.58 -9.30 11.72
N TYR A 34 9.11 -9.93 10.65
CA TYR A 34 9.48 -11.28 10.27
C TYR A 34 10.47 -11.23 9.11
N GLU A 35 11.73 -11.53 9.38
CA GLU A 35 12.83 -11.58 8.41
C GLU A 35 12.94 -13.00 7.85
N GLY A 36 13.12 -13.12 6.53
CA GLY A 36 13.28 -14.43 5.91
C GLY A 36 13.15 -14.38 4.40
N SER A 37 12.69 -15.47 3.81
CA SER A 37 12.61 -15.60 2.35
C SER A 37 11.25 -16.12 1.89
N TYR A 38 10.82 -15.63 0.73
CA TYR A 38 9.65 -16.09 0.00
C TYR A 38 10.00 -16.27 -1.47
N GLU A 39 9.82 -17.48 -2.00
CA GLU A 39 10.18 -17.84 -3.39
C GLU A 39 11.61 -17.39 -3.79
N GLY A 40 12.57 -17.57 -2.89
CA GLY A 40 13.97 -17.21 -3.11
C GLY A 40 14.29 -15.72 -3.02
N ARG A 41 13.32 -14.88 -2.64
CA ARG A 41 13.51 -13.45 -2.40
C ARG A 41 13.62 -13.16 -0.92
N GLN A 42 14.60 -12.33 -0.54
CA GLN A 42 14.71 -11.86 0.85
C GLN A 42 13.63 -10.83 1.15
N ILE A 43 12.85 -11.09 2.19
CA ILE A 43 11.74 -10.22 2.60
C ILE A 43 11.79 -9.91 4.10
N VAL A 44 11.24 -8.76 4.46
CA VAL A 44 10.85 -8.39 5.82
C VAL A 44 9.37 -8.12 5.81
N LEU A 45 8.60 -8.95 6.47
CA LEU A 45 7.15 -8.87 6.53
C LEU A 45 6.71 -8.25 7.84
N VAL A 46 5.76 -7.30 7.81
CA VAL A 46 5.32 -6.57 9.00
C VAL A 46 3.86 -6.15 8.91
N THR A 47 3.20 -6.08 10.07
CA THR A 47 1.90 -5.42 10.23
C THR A 47 2.13 -4.07 10.91
N CYS A 48 1.74 -2.98 10.27
CA CYS A 48 1.99 -1.65 10.80
C CYS A 48 0.88 -1.10 11.73
N GLY A 49 -0.33 -1.65 11.65
CA GLY A 49 -1.52 -1.00 12.21
C GLY A 49 -2.14 0.00 11.23
N VAL A 50 -3.38 0.40 11.50
CA VAL A 50 -4.18 1.27 10.61
C VAL A 50 -3.74 2.73 10.75
N GLY A 51 -3.73 3.44 9.62
CA GLY A 51 -3.54 4.88 9.51
C GLY A 51 -2.14 5.34 9.15
N LYS A 52 -2.07 6.57 8.64
CA LYS A 52 -0.85 7.17 8.06
C LYS A 52 0.34 7.21 9.02
N VAL A 53 0.10 7.52 10.29
CA VAL A 53 1.19 7.63 11.28
C VAL A 53 1.86 6.28 11.51
N ASN A 54 1.07 5.23 11.69
CA ASN A 54 1.58 3.86 11.87
C ASN A 54 2.33 3.37 10.62
N ALA A 55 1.77 3.65 9.46
CA ALA A 55 2.35 3.28 8.17
C ALA A 55 3.71 3.95 7.93
N GLY A 56 3.79 5.27 8.09
CA GLY A 56 5.04 6.02 7.91
C GLY A 56 6.12 5.63 8.93
N HIS A 57 5.74 5.46 10.20
CA HIS A 57 6.67 4.98 11.24
C HIS A 57 7.26 3.61 10.88
N THR A 58 6.41 2.67 10.48
CA THR A 58 6.84 1.30 10.16
C THR A 58 7.68 1.25 8.88
N ALA A 59 7.31 2.04 7.86
CA ALA A 59 8.10 2.15 6.63
C ALA A 59 9.51 2.69 6.92
N GLN A 60 9.64 3.71 7.76
CA GLN A 60 10.93 4.24 8.17
C GLN A 60 11.77 3.21 8.93
N LEU A 61 11.14 2.41 9.82
CA LEU A 61 11.85 1.32 10.51
C LEU A 61 12.36 0.27 9.53
N LEU A 62 11.58 -0.11 8.50
CA LEU A 62 12.02 -1.04 7.47
C LEU A 62 13.26 -0.54 6.74
N ILE A 63 13.32 0.74 6.41
CA ILE A 63 14.45 1.35 5.74
C ILE A 63 15.67 1.41 6.67
N ASP A 64 15.51 1.96 7.87
CA ASP A 64 16.63 2.28 8.76
C ASP A 64 17.20 1.06 9.49
N LYS A 65 16.33 0.11 9.88
CA LYS A 65 16.73 -1.04 10.71
C LYS A 65 16.94 -2.32 9.93
N PHE A 66 16.21 -2.49 8.82
CA PHE A 66 16.24 -3.72 8.05
C PHE A 66 16.88 -3.54 6.67
N ALA A 67 17.25 -2.30 6.30
CA ALA A 67 17.92 -1.97 5.04
C ALA A 67 17.20 -2.58 3.83
N VAL A 68 15.88 -2.43 3.77
CA VAL A 68 15.10 -2.87 2.62
C VAL A 68 15.33 -1.94 1.43
N ASP A 69 15.42 -2.50 0.23
CA ASP A 69 15.63 -1.74 -1.01
C ASP A 69 14.31 -1.17 -1.55
N LYS A 70 13.20 -1.88 -1.33
CA LYS A 70 11.85 -1.52 -1.80
C LYS A 70 10.82 -1.87 -0.74
N VAL A 71 9.80 -1.02 -0.61
CA VAL A 71 8.64 -1.25 0.26
C VAL A 71 7.42 -1.52 -0.62
N ILE A 72 6.66 -2.57 -0.28
CA ILE A 72 5.42 -2.96 -0.94
C ILE A 72 4.30 -2.96 0.08
N ASN A 73 3.31 -2.09 -0.13
CA ASN A 73 2.06 -2.11 0.64
C ASN A 73 1.09 -3.14 0.06
N VAL A 74 0.56 -4.01 0.90
CA VAL A 74 -0.47 -5.00 0.53
C VAL A 74 -1.63 -4.90 1.51
N GLY A 75 -2.86 -4.87 0.99
CA GLY A 75 -4.01 -4.76 1.87
C GLY A 75 -5.32 -4.62 1.13
N VAL A 76 -6.37 -4.29 1.88
CA VAL A 76 -7.70 -4.02 1.34
C VAL A 76 -7.92 -2.51 1.23
N ALA A 77 -8.63 -2.10 0.19
CA ALA A 77 -8.97 -0.70 -0.06
C ALA A 77 -10.44 -0.56 -0.48
N GLY A 78 -11.01 0.58 -0.25
CA GLY A 78 -12.37 0.90 -0.69
C GLY A 78 -12.39 1.37 -2.14
N GLY A 79 -12.96 0.58 -3.06
CA GLY A 79 -13.19 1.02 -4.44
C GLY A 79 -14.07 2.26 -4.50
N ILE A 80 -13.71 3.25 -5.34
CA ILE A 80 -14.48 4.49 -5.53
C ILE A 80 -14.99 4.68 -6.95
N GLN A 81 -14.36 4.03 -7.93
CA GLN A 81 -14.83 4.07 -9.32
C GLN A 81 -15.95 3.05 -9.55
N PRO A 82 -16.96 3.38 -10.39
CA PRO A 82 -18.06 2.47 -10.70
C PRO A 82 -17.63 1.15 -11.35
N ASP A 83 -16.46 1.13 -11.99
CA ASP A 83 -15.91 -0.04 -12.66
C ASP A 83 -14.95 -0.87 -11.77
N VAL A 84 -14.74 -0.50 -10.51
CA VAL A 84 -13.93 -1.25 -9.55
C VAL A 84 -14.85 -1.94 -8.55
N HIS A 85 -14.82 -3.26 -8.52
CA HIS A 85 -15.73 -4.10 -7.72
C HIS A 85 -14.98 -4.80 -6.59
N VAL A 86 -15.75 -5.30 -5.63
CA VAL A 86 -15.19 -6.12 -4.53
C VAL A 86 -14.51 -7.37 -5.10
N GLY A 87 -13.26 -7.58 -4.72
CA GLY A 87 -12.42 -8.68 -5.20
C GLY A 87 -11.49 -8.29 -6.35
N ASP A 88 -11.70 -7.14 -7.00
CA ASP A 88 -10.75 -6.63 -7.99
C ASP A 88 -9.43 -6.19 -7.33
N VAL A 89 -8.34 -6.26 -8.08
CA VAL A 89 -7.01 -5.83 -7.65
C VAL A 89 -6.73 -4.44 -8.20
N VAL A 90 -6.34 -3.51 -7.33
CA VAL A 90 -5.83 -2.20 -7.72
C VAL A 90 -4.32 -2.19 -7.58
N ILE A 91 -3.61 -2.02 -8.69
CA ILE A 91 -2.18 -1.74 -8.72
C ILE A 91 -2.03 -0.22 -8.75
N GLY A 92 -1.60 0.35 -7.61
CA GLY A 92 -1.37 1.78 -7.50
C GLY A 92 -0.22 2.23 -8.40
N VAL A 93 -0.37 3.38 -9.05
CA VAL A 93 0.72 4.04 -9.81
C VAL A 93 1.22 5.27 -9.10
N SER A 94 0.40 5.87 -8.28
CA SER A 94 0.72 7.01 -7.43
C SER A 94 -0.31 7.13 -6.30
N SER A 95 0.03 7.93 -5.29
CA SER A 95 -0.91 8.27 -4.22
C SER A 95 -0.81 9.74 -3.82
N THR A 96 -1.95 10.28 -3.41
CA THR A 96 -2.04 11.58 -2.74
C THR A 96 -2.97 11.50 -1.55
N THR A 97 -2.88 12.44 -0.61
CA THR A 97 -3.82 12.49 0.49
C THR A 97 -5.09 13.27 0.12
N TYR A 98 -6.24 12.77 0.53
CA TYR A 98 -7.50 13.49 0.33
C TYR A 98 -7.90 14.36 1.55
N ASP A 99 -7.34 14.09 2.71
CA ASP A 99 -7.61 14.79 3.98
C ASP A 99 -6.61 15.93 4.29
N VAL A 100 -5.56 16.07 3.47
CA VAL A 100 -4.68 17.24 3.44
C VAL A 100 -4.78 17.85 2.04
N GLY A 101 -5.23 19.11 1.96
CA GLY A 101 -5.43 19.75 0.66
C GLY A 101 -4.15 19.76 -0.20
N PRO A 102 -4.24 19.38 -1.48
CA PRO A 102 -3.08 19.34 -2.39
C PRO A 102 -2.31 20.68 -2.46
N SER A 103 -3.04 21.80 -2.35
CA SER A 103 -2.46 23.15 -2.31
C SER A 103 -1.58 23.39 -1.07
N ILE A 104 -1.85 22.71 0.04
CA ILE A 104 -1.03 22.79 1.25
C ILE A 104 0.22 21.94 1.07
N MET A 105 0.08 20.69 0.62
CA MET A 105 1.20 19.78 0.43
C MET A 105 2.22 20.30 -0.61
N GLY A 106 1.75 20.85 -1.72
CA GLY A 106 2.63 21.44 -2.73
C GLY A 106 3.29 22.77 -2.29
N ARG A 107 2.75 23.45 -1.27
CA ARG A 107 3.25 24.74 -0.78
C ARG A 107 4.28 24.61 0.34
N TYR A 108 4.19 23.58 1.15
CA TYR A 108 5.11 23.33 2.28
C TYR A 108 5.96 22.09 2.02
N PHE A 109 7.08 21.98 2.75
CA PHE A 109 7.92 20.78 2.65
C PHE A 109 7.08 19.50 2.86
N PRO A 110 7.27 18.45 2.04
CA PRO A 110 8.29 18.23 1.00
C PRO A 110 8.00 18.85 -0.39
N PHE A 111 6.99 19.71 -0.53
CA PHE A 111 6.58 20.38 -1.78
C PHE A 111 6.04 19.43 -2.86
N VAL A 112 5.58 18.25 -2.45
CA VAL A 112 5.02 17.21 -3.31
C VAL A 112 3.60 16.90 -2.85
N SER A 113 2.66 16.90 -3.78
CA SER A 113 1.25 16.57 -3.49
C SER A 113 0.82 15.20 -4.02
N ASN A 114 1.57 14.64 -4.97
CA ASN A 114 1.34 13.31 -5.53
C ASN A 114 2.67 12.56 -5.57
N TYR A 115 2.68 11.34 -5.07
CA TYR A 115 3.87 10.48 -5.00
C TYR A 115 3.71 9.33 -5.97
N GLU A 116 4.61 9.27 -6.95
CA GLU A 116 4.64 8.19 -7.93
C GLU A 116 5.31 6.95 -7.34
N TYR A 117 4.81 5.78 -7.71
CA TYR A 117 5.34 4.50 -7.26
C TYR A 117 6.41 3.96 -8.21
N ASP A 118 7.19 3.02 -7.72
CA ASP A 118 8.28 2.40 -8.47
C ASP A 118 7.75 1.65 -9.71
N PRO A 119 8.15 2.06 -10.92
CA PRO A 119 7.66 1.46 -12.15
C PRO A 119 8.05 -0.02 -12.31
N GLU A 120 9.18 -0.46 -11.75
CA GLU A 120 9.59 -1.86 -11.80
C GLU A 120 8.65 -2.74 -10.94
N VAL A 121 8.22 -2.23 -9.78
CA VAL A 121 7.26 -2.93 -8.92
C VAL A 121 5.88 -2.97 -9.57
N ILE A 122 5.45 -1.88 -10.22
CA ILE A 122 4.19 -1.82 -10.97
C ILE A 122 4.17 -2.87 -12.08
N GLU A 123 5.21 -2.93 -12.91
CA GLU A 123 5.29 -3.91 -14.00
C GLU A 123 5.35 -5.35 -13.49
N ALA A 124 6.07 -5.60 -12.39
CA ALA A 124 6.09 -6.91 -11.75
C ALA A 124 4.71 -7.32 -11.23
N ALA A 125 3.96 -6.40 -10.62
CA ALA A 125 2.60 -6.65 -10.13
C ALA A 125 1.63 -6.94 -11.29
N LYS A 126 1.72 -6.21 -12.41
CA LYS A 126 0.96 -6.48 -13.63
C LYS A 126 1.24 -7.89 -14.16
N ALA A 127 2.51 -8.22 -14.34
CA ALA A 127 2.93 -9.54 -14.83
C ALA A 127 2.43 -10.67 -13.90
N ALA A 128 2.47 -10.45 -12.58
CA ALA A 128 1.93 -11.41 -11.62
C ALA A 128 0.41 -11.59 -11.80
N CYS A 129 -0.35 -10.51 -11.94
CA CYS A 129 -1.77 -10.59 -12.22
C CYS A 129 -2.08 -11.31 -13.54
N GLU A 130 -1.31 -11.05 -14.58
CA GLU A 130 -1.49 -11.69 -15.91
C GLU A 130 -1.17 -13.19 -15.89
N SER A 131 -0.24 -13.62 -15.04
CA SER A 131 0.12 -15.03 -14.89
C SER A 131 -1.00 -15.91 -14.30
N ILE A 132 -1.97 -15.29 -13.62
CA ILE A 132 -3.13 -15.99 -13.04
C ILE A 132 -4.24 -16.05 -14.09
N THR A 133 -4.38 -17.17 -14.77
CA THR A 133 -5.32 -17.33 -15.89
C THR A 133 -6.75 -17.71 -15.45
N ASP A 134 -6.88 -18.45 -14.35
CA ASP A 134 -8.20 -18.85 -13.79
C ASP A 134 -8.59 -17.90 -12.64
N ARG A 135 -9.07 -16.71 -13.01
CA ARG A 135 -9.47 -15.66 -12.08
C ARG A 135 -10.86 -15.12 -12.39
N SER A 136 -11.66 -14.92 -11.34
CA SER A 136 -12.98 -14.27 -11.41
C SER A 136 -12.94 -12.76 -11.17
N TRP A 137 -11.74 -12.18 -10.98
CA TRP A 137 -11.47 -10.78 -10.72
C TRP A 137 -10.64 -10.16 -11.84
N LYS A 138 -10.69 -8.86 -11.96
CA LYS A 138 -9.81 -8.09 -12.84
C LYS A 138 -8.80 -7.28 -12.03
N TYR A 139 -7.79 -6.75 -12.69
CA TYR A 139 -6.94 -5.72 -12.11
C TYR A 139 -7.06 -4.41 -12.89
N VAL A 140 -6.84 -3.32 -12.20
CA VAL A 140 -6.72 -1.97 -12.75
C VAL A 140 -5.42 -1.34 -12.29
N VAL A 141 -4.82 -0.49 -13.14
CA VAL A 141 -3.56 0.20 -12.87
C VAL A 141 -3.87 1.69 -12.85
N ARG A 142 -4.07 2.26 -11.65
CA ARG A 142 -4.57 3.63 -11.46
C ARG A 142 -4.02 4.25 -10.18
N PRO A 143 -4.11 5.60 -10.04
CA PRO A 143 -3.83 6.29 -8.79
C PRO A 143 -4.71 5.80 -7.64
N THR A 144 -4.20 5.95 -6.40
CA THR A 144 -4.94 5.75 -5.15
C THR A 144 -5.00 7.05 -4.36
N ILE A 145 -5.93 7.14 -3.42
CA ILE A 145 -5.96 8.25 -2.46
C ILE A 145 -5.97 7.72 -1.03
N THR A 146 -5.23 8.40 -0.17
CA THR A 146 -5.01 7.98 1.23
C THR A 146 -5.56 9.02 2.20
N GLY A 147 -6.13 8.58 3.31
CA GLY A 147 -6.52 9.45 4.43
C GLY A 147 -6.99 8.68 5.65
N ASP A 148 -6.99 9.31 6.82
CA ASP A 148 -7.25 8.65 8.10
C ASP A 148 -8.76 8.43 8.42
N MET A 149 -9.65 8.68 7.46
CA MET A 149 -11.07 8.38 7.63
C MET A 149 -11.45 7.08 6.92
N PHE A 150 -12.15 6.20 7.62
CA PHE A 150 -12.75 5.00 7.04
C PHE A 150 -14.03 5.38 6.28
N ILE A 151 -13.96 5.44 4.95
CA ILE A 151 -15.03 5.92 4.08
C ILE A 151 -15.96 4.78 3.68
N THR A 152 -17.17 4.74 4.23
CA THR A 152 -18.23 3.79 3.87
C THR A 152 -19.40 4.44 3.12
N ASP A 153 -19.58 5.76 3.28
CA ASP A 153 -20.68 6.52 2.72
C ASP A 153 -20.50 6.77 1.22
N SER A 154 -21.49 6.40 0.42
CA SER A 154 -21.48 6.58 -1.04
C SER A 154 -21.43 8.06 -1.47
N MET A 155 -22.13 8.94 -0.76
CA MET A 155 -22.11 10.38 -1.06
C MET A 155 -20.73 10.99 -0.79
N LEU A 156 -20.01 10.48 0.22
CA LEU A 156 -18.66 10.92 0.52
C LEU A 156 -17.67 10.43 -0.55
N LYS A 157 -17.85 9.20 -1.04
CA LYS A 157 -17.08 8.67 -2.17
C LYS A 157 -17.25 9.51 -3.43
N GLU A 158 -18.49 9.88 -3.78
CA GLU A 158 -18.78 10.75 -4.93
C GLU A 158 -18.11 12.13 -4.80
N LYS A 159 -18.10 12.71 -3.60
CA LYS A 159 -17.42 14.00 -3.35
C LYS A 159 -15.91 13.90 -3.53
N LEU A 160 -15.32 12.76 -3.23
CA LEU A 160 -13.88 12.52 -3.44
C LEU A 160 -13.53 12.28 -4.92
N LEU A 161 -14.44 11.74 -5.72
CA LEU A 161 -14.22 11.58 -7.15
C LEU A 161 -14.04 12.92 -7.88
N SER A 162 -14.69 13.98 -7.46
CA SER A 162 -14.57 15.28 -8.11
C SER A 162 -13.15 15.85 -8.10
N PRO A 163 -12.43 15.90 -6.95
CA PRO A 163 -11.03 16.32 -6.92
C PRO A 163 -10.02 15.24 -7.38
N PHE A 164 -10.42 13.96 -7.41
CA PHE A 164 -9.56 12.84 -7.74
C PHE A 164 -10.20 11.88 -8.77
N PRO A 165 -10.51 12.36 -9.98
CA PRO A 165 -11.35 11.63 -10.95
C PRO A 165 -10.73 10.31 -11.43
N ASP A 166 -9.40 10.17 -11.39
CA ASP A 166 -8.68 8.99 -11.86
C ASP A 166 -8.38 7.96 -10.74
N ALA A 167 -8.63 8.32 -9.48
CA ALA A 167 -8.34 7.44 -8.35
C ALA A 167 -9.25 6.21 -8.36
N ALA A 168 -8.67 5.00 -8.28
CA ALA A 168 -9.42 3.75 -8.28
C ALA A 168 -9.96 3.37 -6.91
N CYS A 169 -9.22 3.65 -5.85
CA CYS A 169 -9.57 3.27 -4.49
C CYS A 169 -9.06 4.26 -3.45
N ILE A 170 -9.61 4.10 -2.25
CA ILE A 170 -9.22 4.81 -1.02
C ILE A 170 -8.59 3.81 -0.06
N ASP A 171 -7.46 4.15 0.50
CA ASP A 171 -6.80 3.45 1.59
C ASP A 171 -6.47 4.40 2.76
N MET A 172 -5.82 3.88 3.79
CA MET A 172 -5.46 4.66 4.98
C MET A 172 -3.94 4.74 5.21
N GLU A 173 -3.11 4.16 4.36
CA GLU A 173 -1.68 3.96 4.62
C GLU A 173 -0.76 4.33 3.47
N ALA A 174 -1.15 4.04 2.22
CA ALA A 174 -0.23 3.94 1.09
C ALA A 174 0.63 5.19 0.87
N GLN A 175 0.04 6.38 0.89
CA GLN A 175 0.80 7.61 0.67
C GLN A 175 1.86 7.86 1.76
N ALA A 176 1.60 7.46 3.00
CA ALA A 176 2.53 7.69 4.11
C ALA A 176 3.80 6.82 4.05
N MET A 177 3.82 5.82 3.19
CA MET A 177 4.97 4.93 2.96
C MET A 177 5.86 5.39 1.80
N THR A 178 5.51 6.49 1.11
CA THR A 178 6.15 6.96 -0.12
C THR A 178 7.07 8.17 0.06
N LEU A 179 7.29 8.60 1.28
CA LEU A 179 8.17 9.73 1.63
C LEU A 179 9.64 9.35 1.64
#